data_eb8ae4ad02479574ce7e36e4d2a542ce
#
_entry.id   eb8ae4ad02479574ce7e36e4d2a542ce
#
_cell.length_a   1.000
_cell.length_b   1.000
_cell.length_c   1.000
_cell.angle_alpha   90.00
_cell.angle_beta   90.00
_cell.angle_gamma   90.00
#
_symmetry.space_group_name_H-M   'P 1'
#
loop_
_entity.id
_entity.type
_entity.pdbx_description
1 polymer ?
#
loop_
_entity_poly.entity_id
_entity_poly.type
_entity_poly.pdbx_seq_one_letter_code
_entity_poly.pdbx_strand_id
1 'polypeptide(L)'
;MKRRPLFDALFLDRDGTLIAERGFLADPKGVRLAPGAASLLARFAAEGTRLFVVSNQSGVARGLTTWDEVNAVNAEVERRLAVRGVPLAGWLVCPHHPEGRVKEYAVACRCRKPGTLLHRRALRRHGLSAERSAVVGDKWDDVGAGLALGALAVHLLSGHGREQRPAVRERGAGRVILAGGLADGLRKLRAAAGRRTR
;
A
#
# COMPACT_ATOMS: atom_id res chain seq x y z
N MET A 1 -16.61 -26.17 -4.51
CA MET A 1 -15.90 -25.11 -5.27
C MET A 1 -15.55 -23.95 -4.33
N LYS A 2 -14.28 -23.54 -4.20
CA LYS A 2 -13.90 -22.33 -3.42
C LYS A 2 -14.47 -21.10 -4.14
N ARG A 3 -15.21 -20.25 -3.43
CA ARG A 3 -15.70 -18.99 -4.00
C ARG A 3 -14.50 -18.13 -4.46
N ARG A 4 -14.64 -17.48 -5.61
CA ARG A 4 -13.62 -16.55 -6.12
C ARG A 4 -13.46 -15.39 -5.13
N PRO A 5 -12.23 -14.93 -4.81
CA PRO A 5 -12.01 -13.82 -3.89
C PRO A 5 -12.64 -12.52 -4.42
N LEU A 6 -13.04 -11.63 -3.52
CA LEU A 6 -13.58 -10.31 -3.87
C LEU A 6 -12.58 -9.48 -4.68
N PHE A 7 -11.31 -9.58 -4.32
CA PHE A 7 -10.17 -8.99 -5.04
C PHE A 7 -9.09 -10.04 -5.24
N ASP A 8 -8.38 -9.96 -6.35
CA ASP A 8 -7.20 -10.78 -6.59
C ASP A 8 -6.03 -10.31 -5.71
N ALA A 9 -5.84 -8.97 -5.58
CA ALA A 9 -4.84 -8.38 -4.70
C ALA A 9 -5.32 -7.09 -4.04
N LEU A 10 -4.80 -6.84 -2.82
CA LEU A 10 -4.73 -5.52 -2.21
C LEU A 10 -3.27 -5.09 -2.12
N PHE A 11 -2.95 -3.94 -2.69
CA PHE A 11 -1.66 -3.28 -2.56
C PHE A 11 -1.80 -2.17 -1.53
N LEU A 12 -1.10 -2.29 -0.43
CA LEU A 12 -1.19 -1.41 0.73
C LEU A 12 0.10 -0.60 0.83
N ASP A 13 0.01 0.71 0.94
CA ASP A 13 1.17 1.48 1.37
C ASP A 13 1.50 1.15 2.84
N ARG A 14 2.75 1.42 3.25
CA ARG A 14 3.21 1.16 4.61
C ARG A 14 2.92 2.33 5.55
N ASP A 15 3.63 3.43 5.36
CA ASP A 15 3.65 4.57 6.26
C ASP A 15 2.41 5.46 6.05
N GLY A 16 1.70 5.83 7.13
CA GLY A 16 0.43 6.56 7.03
C GLY A 16 -0.78 5.71 6.63
N THR A 17 -0.56 4.46 6.24
CA THR A 17 -1.59 3.52 5.75
C THR A 17 -1.68 2.28 6.65
N LEU A 18 -0.74 1.35 6.54
CA LEU A 18 -0.71 0.10 7.31
C LEU A 18 -0.19 0.35 8.74
N ILE A 19 0.75 1.28 8.87
CA ILE A 19 1.27 1.78 10.14
C ILE A 19 1.12 3.30 10.23
N ALA A 20 1.18 3.82 11.46
CA ALA A 20 1.20 5.26 11.70
C ALA A 20 2.39 5.92 11.01
N GLU A 21 2.17 7.10 10.40
CA GLU A 21 3.25 7.92 9.82
C GLU A 21 4.14 8.48 10.93
N ARG A 22 5.46 8.34 10.79
CA ARG A 22 6.48 8.79 11.74
C ARG A 22 7.73 9.34 11.03
N GLY A 23 7.57 9.83 9.81
CA GLY A 23 8.70 10.25 8.98
C GLY A 23 9.51 9.05 8.49
N PHE A 24 10.84 9.12 8.61
CA PHE A 24 11.73 8.05 8.19
C PHE A 24 11.93 7.05 9.34
N LEU A 25 10.90 6.22 9.61
CA LEU A 25 10.94 5.25 10.70
C LEU A 25 12.06 4.22 10.51
N ALA A 26 13.04 4.23 11.40
CA ALA A 26 14.19 3.32 11.42
C ALA A 26 14.10 2.29 12.57
N ASP A 27 13.51 2.66 13.71
CA ASP A 27 13.38 1.77 14.87
C ASP A 27 12.10 0.92 14.79
N PRO A 28 12.19 -0.43 14.76
CA PRO A 28 11.03 -1.33 14.79
C PRO A 28 10.10 -1.12 15.99
N LYS A 29 10.62 -0.64 17.11
CA LYS A 29 9.81 -0.31 18.31
C LYS A 29 8.79 0.79 18.03
N GLY A 30 9.04 1.64 17.04
CA GLY A 30 8.15 2.69 16.57
C GLY A 30 6.92 2.20 15.78
N VAL A 31 6.89 0.94 15.36
CA VAL A 31 5.77 0.39 14.57
C VAL A 31 4.46 0.45 15.37
N ARG A 32 3.44 1.03 14.78
CA ARG A 32 2.07 1.08 15.30
C ARG A 32 1.10 0.78 14.17
N LEU A 33 0.50 -0.42 14.18
CA LEU A 33 -0.49 -0.81 13.16
C LEU A 33 -1.70 0.11 13.17
N ALA A 34 -2.27 0.35 11.98
CA ALA A 34 -3.51 1.09 11.82
C ALA A 34 -4.65 0.43 12.63
N PRO A 35 -5.38 1.19 13.46
CA PRO A 35 -6.41 0.62 14.33
C PRO A 35 -7.51 -0.10 13.54
N GLY A 36 -7.95 -1.26 14.02
CA GLY A 36 -9.07 -2.02 13.49
C GLY A 36 -8.89 -2.59 12.08
N ALA A 37 -7.71 -2.43 11.46
CA ALA A 37 -7.47 -2.90 10.09
C ALA A 37 -7.13 -4.39 10.02
N ALA A 38 -6.44 -4.94 11.02
CA ALA A 38 -5.91 -6.30 10.95
C ALA A 38 -7.01 -7.36 10.78
N SER A 39 -8.12 -7.28 11.51
CA SER A 39 -9.24 -8.22 11.39
C SER A 39 -9.89 -8.19 9.99
N LEU A 40 -9.99 -7.01 9.38
CA LEU A 40 -10.51 -6.87 8.02
C LEU A 40 -9.53 -7.42 6.98
N LEU A 41 -8.22 -7.17 7.14
CA LEU A 41 -7.18 -7.74 6.28
C LEU A 41 -7.15 -9.27 6.38
N ALA A 42 -7.23 -9.81 7.59
CA ALA A 42 -7.31 -11.27 7.82
C ALA A 42 -8.51 -11.87 7.08
N ARG A 43 -9.66 -11.19 7.08
CA ARG A 43 -10.85 -11.64 6.36
C ARG A 43 -10.63 -11.63 4.84
N PHE A 44 -10.01 -10.59 4.27
CA PHE A 44 -9.65 -10.57 2.84
C PHE A 44 -8.70 -11.72 2.49
N ALA A 45 -7.68 -11.96 3.32
CA ALA A 45 -6.72 -13.05 3.12
C ALA A 45 -7.40 -14.43 3.19
N ALA A 46 -8.27 -14.66 4.18
CA ALA A 46 -9.03 -15.91 4.32
C ALA A 46 -9.97 -16.18 3.12
N GLU A 47 -10.48 -15.12 2.50
CA GLU A 47 -11.28 -15.18 1.27
C GLU A 47 -10.42 -15.36 0.00
N GLY A 48 -9.08 -15.44 0.12
CA GLY A 48 -8.15 -15.72 -0.97
C GLY A 48 -7.54 -14.48 -1.62
N THR A 49 -7.81 -13.27 -1.14
CA THR A 49 -7.17 -12.04 -1.61
C THR A 49 -5.71 -12.02 -1.19
N ARG A 50 -4.78 -11.76 -2.13
CA ARG A 50 -3.35 -11.61 -1.82
C ARG A 50 -3.06 -10.20 -1.34
N LEU A 51 -2.33 -10.08 -0.23
CA LEU A 51 -1.98 -8.81 0.40
C LEU A 51 -0.51 -8.49 0.14
N PHE A 52 -0.24 -7.37 -0.53
CA PHE A 52 1.11 -6.87 -0.79
C PHE A 52 1.31 -5.52 -0.09
N VAL A 53 2.50 -5.28 0.44
CA VAL A 53 2.91 -3.95 0.88
C VAL A 53 3.78 -3.31 -0.20
N VAL A 54 3.42 -2.10 -0.66
CA VAL A 54 4.16 -1.35 -1.68
C VAL A 54 4.57 -0.01 -1.12
N SER A 55 5.87 0.18 -0.88
CA SER A 55 6.35 1.36 -0.15
C SER A 55 7.48 2.09 -0.87
N ASN A 56 7.41 3.43 -0.87
CA ASN A 56 8.48 4.33 -1.28
C ASN A 56 9.36 4.66 -0.07
N GLN A 57 10.53 4.05 0.05
CA GLN A 57 11.46 4.24 1.16
C GLN A 57 12.64 5.14 0.76
N SER A 58 12.34 6.39 0.41
CA SER A 58 13.34 7.37 -0.05
C SER A 58 14.34 7.79 1.03
N GLY A 59 14.10 7.44 2.29
CA GLY A 59 15.08 7.62 3.38
C GLY A 59 16.42 6.98 3.05
N VAL A 60 16.41 5.82 2.36
CA VAL A 60 17.63 5.12 1.91
C VAL A 60 18.42 5.98 0.93
N ALA A 61 17.77 6.48 -0.15
CA ALA A 61 18.43 7.37 -1.10
C ALA A 61 18.91 8.67 -0.46
N ARG A 62 18.21 9.18 0.54
CA ARG A 62 18.54 10.41 1.25
C ARG A 62 19.62 10.23 2.34
N GLY A 63 20.01 8.98 2.66
CA GLY A 63 20.94 8.67 3.74
C GLY A 63 20.35 8.91 5.14
N LEU A 64 19.04 8.90 5.28
CA LEU A 64 18.31 9.09 6.53
C LEU A 64 17.94 7.76 7.20
N THR A 65 17.94 6.68 6.44
CA THR A 65 17.76 5.30 6.89
C THR A 65 18.62 4.37 6.05
N THR A 66 18.96 3.21 6.62
CA THR A 66 19.65 2.13 5.91
C THR A 66 18.65 1.09 5.42
N TRP A 67 19.09 0.20 4.50
CA TRP A 67 18.29 -0.96 4.10
C TRP A 67 17.99 -1.89 5.28
N ASP A 68 18.95 -2.07 6.19
CA ASP A 68 18.78 -2.96 7.35
C ASP A 68 17.70 -2.42 8.29
N GLU A 69 17.68 -1.12 8.53
CA GLU A 69 16.61 -0.47 9.31
C GLU A 69 15.24 -0.60 8.63
N VAL A 70 15.15 -0.36 7.33
CA VAL A 70 13.91 -0.56 6.56
C VAL A 70 13.43 -2.01 6.67
N ASN A 71 14.34 -2.98 6.51
CA ASN A 71 14.03 -4.40 6.61
C ASN A 71 13.61 -4.80 8.03
N ALA A 72 14.26 -4.27 9.06
CA ALA A 72 13.90 -4.51 10.45
C ALA A 72 12.49 -3.99 10.78
N VAL A 73 12.14 -2.79 10.31
CA VAL A 73 10.79 -2.24 10.44
C VAL A 73 9.76 -3.11 9.70
N ASN A 74 10.07 -3.53 8.46
CA ASN A 74 9.18 -4.38 7.66
C ASN A 74 8.96 -5.74 8.35
N ALA A 75 10.00 -6.37 8.89
CA ALA A 75 9.92 -7.62 9.63
C ALA A 75 9.03 -7.49 10.88
N GLU A 76 9.13 -6.38 11.62
CA GLU A 76 8.27 -6.14 12.77
C GLU A 76 6.80 -5.93 12.37
N VAL A 77 6.55 -5.20 11.27
CA VAL A 77 5.19 -5.07 10.71
C VAL A 77 4.62 -6.43 10.35
N GLU A 78 5.39 -7.25 9.63
CA GLU A 78 4.98 -8.59 9.21
C GLU A 78 4.69 -9.49 10.42
N ARG A 79 5.58 -9.50 11.43
CA ARG A 79 5.37 -10.23 12.68
C ARG A 79 4.07 -9.82 13.39
N ARG A 80 3.80 -8.51 13.49
CA ARG A 80 2.56 -7.99 14.12
C ARG A 80 1.31 -8.35 13.34
N LEU A 81 1.39 -8.43 12.02
CA LEU A 81 0.30 -8.85 11.16
C LEU A 81 0.08 -10.37 11.26
N ALA A 82 1.16 -11.16 11.23
CA ALA A 82 1.10 -12.63 11.31
C ALA A 82 0.40 -13.12 12.57
N VAL A 83 0.72 -12.55 13.75
CA VAL A 83 0.04 -12.91 15.01
C VAL A 83 -1.45 -12.53 15.02
N ARG A 84 -1.92 -11.77 14.03
CA ARG A 84 -3.33 -11.41 13.84
C ARG A 84 -3.97 -12.14 12.65
N GLY A 85 -3.32 -13.17 12.14
CA GLY A 85 -3.82 -13.98 11.03
C GLY A 85 -3.82 -13.24 9.68
N VAL A 86 -2.92 -12.27 9.49
CA VAL A 86 -2.78 -11.50 8.23
C VAL A 86 -1.49 -11.92 7.52
N PRO A 87 -1.53 -12.93 6.62
CA PRO A 87 -0.37 -13.29 5.80
C PRO A 87 -0.13 -12.25 4.71
N LEU A 88 1.10 -11.81 4.55
CA LEU A 88 1.52 -11.01 3.40
C LEU A 88 2.01 -11.90 2.26
N ALA A 89 1.63 -11.58 1.03
CA ALA A 89 2.12 -12.23 -0.17
C ALA A 89 3.47 -11.67 -0.64
N GLY A 90 3.87 -10.51 -0.13
CA GLY A 90 5.19 -9.94 -0.37
C GLY A 90 5.31 -8.45 -0.07
N TRP A 91 6.58 -8.04 0.01
CA TRP A 91 7.04 -6.67 0.15
C TRP A 91 7.60 -6.15 -1.17
N LEU A 92 7.20 -4.96 -1.56
CA LEU A 92 7.58 -4.30 -2.80
C LEU A 92 8.10 -2.90 -2.44
N VAL A 93 9.41 -2.75 -2.30
CA VAL A 93 10.02 -1.54 -1.76
C VAL A 93 10.84 -0.83 -2.83
N CYS A 94 10.66 0.49 -2.95
CA CYS A 94 11.49 1.36 -3.77
C CYS A 94 12.36 2.24 -2.86
N PRO A 95 13.70 2.12 -2.89
CA PRO A 95 14.59 2.97 -2.10
C PRO A 95 14.93 4.29 -2.80
N HIS A 96 14.64 4.41 -4.12
CA HIS A 96 15.18 5.44 -4.98
C HIS A 96 14.52 6.82 -4.78
N HIS A 97 15.32 7.85 -4.96
CA HIS A 97 14.87 9.25 -5.10
C HIS A 97 15.87 10.04 -5.94
N PRO A 98 15.44 10.77 -7.00
CA PRO A 98 16.39 11.47 -7.89
C PRO A 98 17.26 12.50 -7.18
N GLU A 99 16.75 13.11 -6.10
CA GLU A 99 17.47 14.06 -5.25
C GLU A 99 18.12 13.37 -4.03
N GLY A 100 18.42 12.08 -4.13
CA GLY A 100 19.10 11.33 -3.08
C GLY A 100 20.55 11.78 -2.90
N ARG A 101 21.12 11.51 -1.71
CA ARG A 101 22.54 11.75 -1.40
C ARG A 101 23.39 10.48 -1.57
N VAL A 102 22.76 9.32 -1.44
CA VAL A 102 23.43 8.02 -1.62
C VAL A 102 23.43 7.69 -3.10
N LYS A 103 24.60 7.79 -3.74
CA LYS A 103 24.79 7.73 -5.20
C LYS A 103 24.09 6.52 -5.85
N GLU A 104 24.14 5.35 -5.21
CA GLU A 104 23.53 4.12 -5.69
C GLU A 104 22.00 4.22 -5.85
N TYR A 105 21.33 4.96 -4.95
CA TYR A 105 19.88 5.11 -4.92
C TYR A 105 19.39 6.49 -5.41
N ALA A 106 20.31 7.39 -5.74
CA ALA A 106 20.03 8.75 -6.24
C ALA A 106 19.68 8.71 -7.73
N VAL A 107 18.66 7.95 -8.10
CA VAL A 107 18.28 7.72 -9.50
C VAL A 107 16.78 7.89 -9.71
N ALA A 108 16.40 8.37 -10.91
CA ALA A 108 15.05 8.29 -11.40
C ALA A 108 14.74 6.82 -11.76
N CYS A 109 13.60 6.31 -11.31
CA CYS A 109 13.23 4.93 -11.55
C CYS A 109 11.74 4.75 -11.86
N ARG A 110 11.38 3.60 -12.41
CA ARG A 110 10.00 3.22 -12.72
C ARG A 110 9.31 2.46 -11.56
N CYS A 111 10.06 2.13 -10.50
CA CYS A 111 9.55 1.39 -9.35
C CYS A 111 8.95 2.29 -8.27
N ARG A 112 9.38 3.56 -8.16
CA ARG A 112 8.82 4.55 -7.24
C ARG A 112 7.39 4.89 -7.66
N LYS A 113 6.43 4.75 -6.74
CA LYS A 113 5.05 5.23 -6.94
C LYS A 113 5.09 6.75 -7.25
N PRO A 114 4.31 7.26 -8.19
CA PRO A 114 3.17 6.60 -8.88
C PRO A 114 3.57 5.65 -10.03
N GLY A 115 4.86 5.35 -10.25
CA GLY A 115 5.29 4.29 -11.16
C GLY A 115 4.74 2.92 -10.75
N THR A 116 4.32 2.12 -11.73
CA THR A 116 3.59 0.88 -11.51
C THR A 116 4.43 -0.39 -11.62
N LEU A 117 5.76 -0.27 -11.78
CA LEU A 117 6.62 -1.42 -12.07
C LEU A 117 6.52 -2.52 -11.01
N LEU A 118 6.53 -2.16 -9.72
CA LEU A 118 6.45 -3.11 -8.61
C LEU A 118 5.10 -3.84 -8.59
N HIS A 119 4.01 -3.11 -8.74
CA HIS A 119 2.66 -3.68 -8.83
C HIS A 119 2.53 -4.66 -10.00
N ARG A 120 2.96 -4.24 -11.21
CA ARG A 120 2.91 -5.10 -12.41
C ARG A 120 3.76 -6.36 -12.27
N ARG A 121 4.92 -6.29 -11.58
CA ARG A 121 5.74 -7.47 -11.28
C ARG A 121 4.99 -8.45 -10.38
N ALA A 122 4.36 -7.97 -9.32
CA ALA A 122 3.56 -8.81 -8.42
C ALA A 122 2.37 -9.45 -9.15
N LEU A 123 1.61 -8.64 -9.90
CA LEU A 123 0.47 -9.14 -10.69
C LEU A 123 0.88 -10.26 -11.64
N ARG A 124 1.96 -10.05 -12.42
CA ARG A 124 2.47 -11.08 -13.36
C ARG A 124 2.97 -12.32 -12.65
N ARG A 125 3.77 -12.16 -11.58
CA ARG A 125 4.35 -13.30 -10.83
C ARG A 125 3.28 -14.21 -10.24
N HIS A 126 2.13 -13.65 -9.87
CA HIS A 126 1.06 -14.37 -9.19
C HIS A 126 -0.17 -14.64 -10.08
N GLY A 127 -0.13 -14.28 -11.37
CA GLY A 127 -1.26 -14.48 -12.29
C GLY A 127 -2.53 -13.71 -11.90
N LEU A 128 -2.36 -12.46 -11.41
CA LEU A 128 -3.45 -11.64 -10.86
C LEU A 128 -3.85 -10.52 -11.83
N SER A 129 -5.14 -10.12 -11.80
CA SER A 129 -5.66 -9.02 -12.62
C SER A 129 -5.60 -7.68 -11.87
N ALA A 130 -5.13 -6.63 -12.55
CA ALA A 130 -5.15 -5.27 -12.01
C ALA A 130 -6.58 -4.76 -11.78
N GLU A 131 -7.49 -5.01 -12.70
CA GLU A 131 -8.91 -4.60 -12.63
C GLU A 131 -9.65 -5.23 -11.45
N ARG A 132 -9.17 -6.39 -11.01
CA ARG A 132 -9.67 -7.11 -9.84
C ARG A 132 -8.83 -6.86 -8.59
N SER A 133 -8.01 -5.80 -8.60
CA SER A 133 -7.15 -5.42 -7.48
C SER A 133 -7.50 -4.02 -6.98
N ALA A 134 -7.00 -3.67 -5.81
CA ALA A 134 -7.11 -2.33 -5.27
C ALA A 134 -5.76 -1.85 -4.73
N VAL A 135 -5.53 -0.54 -4.83
CA VAL A 135 -4.39 0.16 -4.24
C VAL A 135 -4.90 1.10 -3.15
N VAL A 136 -4.32 1.03 -1.98
CA VAL A 136 -4.73 1.78 -0.78
C VAL A 136 -3.54 2.53 -0.23
N GLY A 137 -3.65 3.84 -0.10
CA GLY A 137 -2.61 4.69 0.46
C GLY A 137 -3.11 6.06 0.88
N ASP A 138 -2.22 6.84 1.48
CA ASP A 138 -2.50 8.17 2.01
C ASP A 138 -1.98 9.29 1.10
N LYS A 139 -1.19 8.95 0.04
CA LYS A 139 -0.59 9.91 -0.87
C LYS A 139 -1.13 9.79 -2.29
N TRP A 140 -0.97 10.88 -3.07
CA TRP A 140 -1.24 10.83 -4.50
C TRP A 140 -0.46 9.73 -5.21
N ASP A 141 0.76 9.46 -4.78
CA ASP A 141 1.62 8.43 -5.37
C ASP A 141 0.95 7.05 -5.38
N ASP A 142 0.20 6.71 -4.34
CA ASP A 142 -0.56 5.46 -4.24
C ASP A 142 -1.77 5.46 -5.17
N VAL A 143 -2.57 6.53 -5.04
CA VAL A 143 -3.78 6.71 -5.85
C VAL A 143 -3.46 6.74 -7.33
N GLY A 144 -2.43 7.51 -7.72
CA GLY A 144 -1.95 7.61 -9.10
C GLY A 144 -1.50 6.27 -9.65
N ALA A 145 -0.78 5.46 -8.85
CA ALA A 145 -0.41 4.09 -9.25
C ALA A 145 -1.65 3.20 -9.45
N GLY A 146 -2.63 3.26 -8.55
CA GLY A 146 -3.88 2.52 -8.66
C GLY A 146 -4.65 2.85 -9.96
N LEU A 147 -4.82 4.14 -10.23
CA LEU A 147 -5.50 4.63 -11.43
C LEU A 147 -4.77 4.23 -12.72
N ALA A 148 -3.44 4.33 -12.74
CA ALA A 148 -2.60 3.95 -13.89
C ALA A 148 -2.58 2.43 -14.15
N LEU A 149 -2.93 1.62 -13.15
CA LEU A 149 -3.10 0.17 -13.27
C LEU A 149 -4.48 -0.23 -13.77
N GLY A 150 -5.48 0.64 -13.69
CA GLY A 150 -6.89 0.29 -13.83
C GLY A 150 -7.47 -0.42 -12.60
N ALA A 151 -6.78 -0.36 -11.46
CA ALA A 151 -7.24 -0.90 -10.19
C ALA A 151 -8.17 0.08 -9.47
N LEU A 152 -8.93 -0.40 -8.48
CA LEU A 152 -9.62 0.51 -7.56
C LEU A 152 -8.58 1.27 -6.72
N ALA A 153 -8.73 2.59 -6.64
CA ALA A 153 -7.88 3.44 -5.83
C ALA A 153 -8.62 3.92 -4.57
N VAL A 154 -7.99 3.76 -3.41
CA VAL A 154 -8.51 4.24 -2.12
C VAL A 154 -7.52 5.23 -1.53
N HIS A 155 -8.00 6.45 -1.30
CA HIS A 155 -7.26 7.48 -0.60
C HIS A 155 -7.68 7.55 0.86
N LEU A 156 -6.72 7.40 1.76
CA LEU A 156 -6.93 7.48 3.19
C LEU A 156 -6.65 8.89 3.70
N LEU A 157 -7.43 9.35 4.66
CA LEU A 157 -7.22 10.65 5.34
C LEU A 157 -6.32 10.53 6.57
N SER A 158 -5.69 9.38 6.81
CA SER A 158 -4.58 9.17 7.76
C SER A 158 -3.26 9.66 7.16
N GLY A 159 -2.19 9.66 7.95
CA GLY A 159 -0.86 10.09 7.51
C GLY A 159 -0.90 11.47 6.85
N HIS A 160 -0.39 11.55 5.63
CA HIS A 160 -0.43 12.77 4.79
C HIS A 160 -1.75 12.97 4.03
N GLY A 161 -2.72 12.09 4.20
CA GLY A 161 -3.89 12.05 3.32
C GLY A 161 -4.80 13.28 3.37
N ARG A 162 -4.87 13.96 4.52
CA ARG A 162 -5.65 15.22 4.61
C ARG A 162 -5.00 16.33 3.79
N GLU A 163 -3.68 16.44 3.84
CA GLU A 163 -2.87 17.38 3.08
C GLU A 163 -2.95 17.08 1.57
N GLN A 164 -2.88 15.80 1.21
CA GLN A 164 -2.91 15.33 -0.19
C GLN A 164 -4.31 15.33 -0.82
N ARG A 165 -5.36 15.48 -0.03
CA ARG A 165 -6.76 15.41 -0.50
C ARG A 165 -7.11 16.36 -1.64
N PRO A 166 -6.68 17.64 -1.68
CA PRO A 166 -6.97 18.53 -2.81
C PRO A 166 -6.41 17.98 -4.13
N ALA A 167 -5.14 17.58 -4.17
CA ALA A 167 -4.49 17.01 -5.34
C ALA A 167 -5.18 15.69 -5.79
N VAL A 168 -5.61 14.86 -4.85
CA VAL A 168 -6.34 13.62 -5.16
C VAL A 168 -7.72 13.91 -5.74
N ARG A 169 -8.44 14.91 -5.26
CA ARG A 169 -9.74 15.31 -5.82
C ARG A 169 -9.62 15.84 -7.24
N GLU A 170 -8.64 16.70 -7.48
CA GLU A 170 -8.38 17.29 -8.79
C GLU A 170 -7.98 16.22 -9.82
N ARG A 171 -6.94 15.45 -9.53
CA ARG A 171 -6.34 14.48 -10.46
C ARG A 171 -7.10 13.17 -10.55
N GLY A 172 -7.80 12.78 -9.49
CA GLY A 172 -8.55 11.53 -9.39
C GLY A 172 -9.89 11.53 -10.15
N ALA A 173 -10.41 12.71 -10.51
CA ALA A 173 -11.62 12.90 -11.31
C ALA A 173 -12.82 12.00 -10.88
N GLY A 174 -13.08 11.91 -9.58
CA GLY A 174 -14.19 11.11 -9.03
C GLY A 174 -14.00 9.59 -9.02
N ARG A 175 -12.89 9.08 -9.52
CA ARG A 175 -12.59 7.63 -9.59
C ARG A 175 -11.92 7.05 -8.34
N VAL A 176 -11.89 7.81 -7.24
CA VAL A 176 -11.16 7.45 -6.02
C VAL A 176 -12.13 7.30 -4.86
N ILE A 177 -12.00 6.22 -4.11
CA ILE A 177 -12.72 6.01 -2.87
C ILE A 177 -12.00 6.78 -1.76
N LEU A 178 -12.68 7.75 -1.13
CA LEU A 178 -12.16 8.46 0.03
C LEU A 178 -12.53 7.73 1.32
N ALA A 179 -11.57 7.59 2.26
CA ALA A 179 -11.78 6.91 3.53
C ALA A 179 -11.04 7.60 4.69
N GLY A 180 -11.60 7.56 5.88
CA GLY A 180 -11.03 8.19 7.07
C GLY A 180 -9.73 7.54 7.55
N GLY A 181 -9.55 6.23 7.27
CA GLY A 181 -8.37 5.43 7.58
C GLY A 181 -8.49 4.03 7.00
N LEU A 182 -7.50 3.16 7.24
CA LEU A 182 -7.42 1.87 6.58
C LEU A 182 -8.65 0.99 6.83
N ALA A 183 -9.13 0.88 8.07
CA ALA A 183 -10.32 0.07 8.38
C ALA A 183 -11.58 0.57 7.64
N ASP A 184 -11.78 1.88 7.51
CA ASP A 184 -12.87 2.45 6.72
C ASP A 184 -12.69 2.16 5.22
N GLY A 185 -11.47 2.31 4.69
CA GLY A 185 -11.15 1.99 3.30
C GLY A 185 -11.45 0.53 2.95
N LEU A 186 -11.08 -0.40 3.81
CA LEU A 186 -11.34 -1.83 3.62
C LEU A 186 -12.84 -2.16 3.64
N ARG A 187 -13.64 -1.52 4.53
CA ARG A 187 -15.11 -1.66 4.51
C ARG A 187 -15.72 -1.12 3.20
N LYS A 188 -15.28 0.03 2.74
CA LYS A 188 -15.74 0.63 1.47
C LYS A 188 -15.37 -0.23 0.26
N LEU A 189 -14.17 -0.83 0.24
CA LEU A 189 -13.78 -1.79 -0.79
C LEU A 189 -14.72 -2.99 -0.83
N ARG A 190 -15.06 -3.58 0.33
CA ARG A 190 -16.01 -4.71 0.38
C ARG A 190 -17.38 -4.33 -0.18
N ALA A 191 -17.88 -3.15 0.17
CA ALA A 191 -19.15 -2.64 -0.35
C ALA A 191 -19.10 -2.40 -1.87
N ALA A 192 -17.99 -1.87 -2.39
CA ALA A 192 -17.79 -1.64 -3.83
C ALA A 192 -17.73 -2.96 -4.64
N ALA A 193 -17.06 -4.00 -4.09
CA ALA A 193 -17.00 -5.32 -4.73
C ALA A 193 -18.38 -5.98 -4.82
N GLY A 194 -19.21 -5.87 -3.77
CA GLY A 194 -20.57 -6.42 -3.77
C GLY A 194 -21.50 -5.78 -4.82
N ARG A 195 -21.23 -4.56 -5.26
CA ARG A 195 -21.96 -3.89 -6.36
C ARG A 195 -21.52 -4.32 -7.76
N ARG A 196 -20.30 -4.83 -7.91
CA ARG A 196 -19.77 -5.33 -9.20
C ARG A 196 -20.20 -6.75 -9.54
N THR A 197 -20.74 -7.49 -8.58
CA THR A 197 -21.16 -8.90 -8.72
C THR A 197 -22.67 -9.05 -8.87
N ARG A 198 -23.42 -7.96 -8.87
CA ARG A 198 -24.85 -7.88 -9.21
C ARG A 198 -25.04 -7.26 -10.58
#